data_c598904a6a7f5e6234244d651a248f4d
#
_entry.id   c598904a6a7f5e6234244d651a248f4d
#
_cell.length_a   1.000
_cell.length_b   1.000
_cell.length_c   1.000
_cell.angle_alpha   90.00
_cell.angle_beta   90.00
_cell.angle_gamma   90.00
#
_symmetry.space_group_name_H-M   'P 1'
#
loop_
_entity.id
_entity.type
_entity.pdbx_description
1 polymer ?
#
loop_
_entity_poly.entity_id
_entity_poly.type
_entity_poly.pdbx_seq_one_letter_code
_entity_poly.pdbx_strand_id
1 'polypeptide(L)'
;MKFKINQKGNFVLLEVEQIVEAYGWNDSNTCTLEYFDSGLDNQGNEIVIKKTRVIYEPIKSVIRKIESERARKNLRMNKRQKEVFSRWKVKGDSK
;
A
#
# COMPACT_ATOMS: atom_id res chain seq x y z
N MET A 1 7.75 -0.31 4.19
CA MET A 1 7.82 1.13 3.87
C MET A 1 7.20 1.94 5.00
N LYS A 2 7.75 3.11 5.25
CA LYS A 2 7.22 4.04 6.24
C LYS A 2 6.44 5.15 5.58
N PHE A 3 5.26 5.43 6.11
CA PHE A 3 4.46 6.57 5.68
C PHE A 3 4.11 7.41 6.90
N LYS A 4 4.31 8.71 6.78
CA LYS A 4 4.04 9.65 7.85
C LYS A 4 2.53 9.82 8.01
N ILE A 5 2.03 9.66 9.23
CA ILE A 5 0.58 9.68 9.48
C ILE A 5 0.10 10.89 10.26
N ASN A 6 1.01 11.75 10.69
CA ASN A 6 0.65 13.03 11.30
C ASN A 6 1.85 13.95 11.30
N GLN A 7 1.64 15.18 11.74
CA GLN A 7 2.71 16.19 11.75
C GLN A 7 3.71 15.97 12.87
N LYS A 8 3.39 15.12 13.82
CA LYS A 8 4.28 14.85 14.96
C LYS A 8 5.41 13.89 14.61
N GLY A 9 5.36 13.29 13.43
CA GLY A 9 6.41 12.38 13.00
C GLY A 9 6.14 10.92 13.27
N ASN A 10 4.90 10.56 13.55
CA ASN A 10 4.53 9.15 13.66
C ASN A 10 4.41 8.54 12.27
N PHE A 11 4.71 7.25 12.18
CA PHE A 11 4.72 6.53 10.92
C PHE A 11 3.89 5.27 11.02
N VAL A 12 3.36 4.83 9.88
CA VAL A 12 2.79 3.49 9.72
C VAL A 12 3.75 2.71 8.83
N LEU A 13 3.94 1.44 9.16
CA LEU A 13 4.79 0.53 8.38
C LEU A 13 3.89 -0.39 7.56
N LEU A 14 4.11 -0.40 6.26
CA LEU A 14 3.33 -1.23 5.34
C LEU A 14 4.27 -1.90 4.35
N GLU A 15 3.90 -3.11 3.95
CA GLU A 15 4.56 -3.80 2.86
C GLU A 15 3.94 -3.37 1.54
N VAL A 16 4.75 -3.31 0.50
CA VAL A 16 4.26 -2.87 -0.81
C VAL A 16 3.14 -3.78 -1.31
N GLU A 17 3.16 -5.05 -0.93
CA GLU A 17 2.13 -6.00 -1.33
C GLU A 17 0.76 -5.70 -0.73
N GLN A 18 0.72 -4.94 0.35
CA GLN A 18 -0.53 -4.55 1.00
C GLN A 18 -1.20 -3.38 0.29
N ILE A 19 -0.46 -2.62 -0.49
CA ILE A 19 -0.94 -1.35 -1.01
C ILE A 19 -1.78 -1.57 -2.26
N VAL A 20 -2.99 -1.02 -2.24
CA VAL A 20 -3.91 -1.07 -3.36
C VAL A 20 -3.71 0.17 -4.24
N GLU A 21 -3.82 1.36 -3.66
CA GLU A 21 -3.80 2.60 -4.42
C GLU A 21 -3.50 3.77 -3.50
N ALA A 22 -2.91 4.80 -4.08
CA ALA A 22 -2.74 6.09 -3.41
C ALA A 22 -3.36 7.15 -4.28
N TYR A 23 -4.10 8.07 -3.68
CA TYR A 23 -4.74 9.14 -4.44
C TYR A 23 -4.81 10.42 -3.62
N GLY A 24 -4.84 11.54 -4.34
CA GLY A 24 -4.85 12.85 -3.71
C GLY A 24 -4.62 13.94 -4.74
N TRP A 25 -4.51 15.15 -4.26
CA TRP A 25 -4.29 16.32 -5.13
C TRP A 25 -2.79 16.60 -5.25
N ASN A 26 -2.36 16.98 -6.44
CA ASN A 26 -0.94 17.20 -6.73
C ASN A 26 -0.30 18.30 -5.89
N ASP A 27 -1.07 19.27 -5.47
CA ASP A 27 -0.57 20.41 -4.71
C ASP A 27 -0.83 20.28 -3.21
N SER A 28 -1.31 19.13 -2.77
CA SER A 28 -1.55 18.88 -1.35
C SER A 28 -0.33 18.24 -0.69
N ASN A 29 -0.15 18.53 0.59
CA ASN A 29 0.89 17.89 1.40
C ASN A 29 0.43 16.57 2.00
N THR A 30 -0.80 16.17 1.71
CA THR A 30 -1.35 14.91 2.20
C THR A 30 -1.98 14.15 1.05
N CYS A 31 -2.18 12.86 1.26
CA CYS A 31 -2.91 12.02 0.32
C CYS A 31 -3.58 10.90 1.07
N THR A 32 -4.39 10.11 0.36
CA THR A 32 -5.06 8.96 0.95
C THR A 32 -4.42 7.69 0.40
N LEU A 33 -4.14 6.76 1.29
CA LEU A 33 -3.56 5.47 0.95
C LEU A 33 -4.58 4.38 1.24
N GLU A 34 -4.83 3.54 0.25
CA GLU A 34 -5.72 2.39 0.38
C GLU A 34 -4.86 1.13 0.42
N TYR A 35 -5.11 0.27 1.41
CA TYR A 35 -4.27 -0.91 1.60
C TYR A 35 -5.06 -2.02 2.27
N PHE A 36 -4.53 -3.23 2.19
CA PHE A 36 -5.09 -4.39 2.89
C PHE A 36 -4.36 -4.60 4.20
N ASP A 37 -5.12 -4.99 5.21
CA ASP A 37 -4.59 -5.29 6.53
C ASP A 37 -5.27 -6.53 7.08
N SER A 38 -4.64 -7.17 8.05
CA SER A 38 -5.20 -8.34 8.70
C SER A 38 -6.22 -7.93 9.75
N GLY A 39 -7.24 -8.73 9.90
CA GLY A 39 -8.24 -8.52 10.93
C GLY A 39 -8.86 -9.85 11.33
N LEU A 40 -9.78 -9.81 12.26
CA LEU A 40 -10.52 -10.99 12.71
C LEU A 40 -12.00 -10.74 12.49
N ASP A 41 -12.71 -11.78 12.06
CA ASP A 41 -14.16 -11.72 11.96
C ASP A 41 -14.79 -12.01 13.34
N ASN A 42 -16.12 -12.06 13.38
CA ASN A 42 -16.85 -12.27 14.62
C ASN A 42 -16.59 -13.64 15.25
N GLN A 43 -16.08 -14.57 14.46
CA GLN A 43 -15.81 -15.94 14.91
C GLN A 43 -14.33 -16.14 15.21
N GLY A 44 -13.52 -15.08 15.12
CA GLY A 44 -12.10 -15.15 15.38
C GLY A 44 -11.26 -15.66 14.24
N ASN A 45 -11.85 -15.80 13.05
CA ASN A 45 -11.11 -16.21 11.85
C ASN A 45 -10.35 -15.03 11.28
N GLU A 46 -9.13 -15.30 10.82
CA GLU A 46 -8.30 -14.27 10.19
C GLU A 46 -8.85 -13.91 8.82
N ILE A 47 -9.03 -12.62 8.61
CA ILE A 47 -9.55 -12.10 7.34
C ILE A 47 -8.69 -10.94 6.89
N VAL A 48 -8.82 -10.57 5.61
CA VAL A 48 -8.14 -9.42 5.03
C VAL A 48 -9.15 -8.29 4.90
N ILE A 49 -8.81 -7.14 5.44
CA ILE A 49 -9.68 -5.98 5.45
C ILE A 49 -9.02 -4.86 4.65
N LYS A 50 -9.78 -4.24 3.75
CA LYS A 50 -9.29 -3.08 3.01
C LYS A 50 -9.49 -1.84 3.87
N LYS A 51 -8.42 -1.08 4.09
CA LYS A 51 -8.43 0.11 4.92
C LYS A 51 -7.94 1.31 4.14
N THR A 52 -8.32 2.49 4.59
CA THR A 52 -7.79 3.73 4.06
C THR A 52 -7.20 4.54 5.20
N ARG A 53 -6.17 5.32 4.87
CA ARG A 53 -5.51 6.16 5.86
C ARG A 53 -4.97 7.41 5.19
N VAL A 54 -5.10 8.54 5.86
CA VAL A 54 -4.51 9.78 5.40
C VAL A 54 -3.01 9.75 5.69
N ILE A 55 -2.21 10.03 4.68
CA ILE A 55 -0.76 10.05 4.77
C ILE A 55 -0.31 11.50 4.67
N TYR A 56 0.53 11.93 5.58
CA TYR A 56 1.04 13.31 5.63
C TYR A 56 2.30 13.44 4.78
N GLU A 57 2.16 13.04 3.52
CA GLU A 57 3.20 13.18 2.49
C GLU A 57 2.48 13.49 1.18
N PRO A 58 3.12 14.24 0.29
CA PRO A 58 2.53 14.53 -1.02
C PRO A 58 2.30 13.25 -1.82
N ILE A 59 1.26 13.24 -2.64
CA ILE A 59 0.92 12.06 -3.45
C ILE A 59 2.09 11.62 -4.34
N LYS A 60 2.81 12.57 -4.92
CA LYS A 60 3.95 12.25 -5.78
C LYS A 60 5.04 11.52 -5.02
N SER A 61 5.29 11.92 -3.79
CA SER A 61 6.28 11.29 -2.94
C SER A 61 5.88 9.85 -2.59
N VAL A 62 4.60 9.66 -2.26
CA VAL A 62 4.07 8.35 -1.92
C VAL A 62 4.12 7.41 -3.13
N ILE A 63 3.69 7.88 -4.30
CA ILE A 63 3.73 7.08 -5.52
C ILE A 63 5.16 6.67 -5.86
N ARG A 64 6.10 7.62 -5.79
CA ARG A 64 7.51 7.33 -6.07
C ARG A 64 8.06 6.27 -5.13
N LYS A 65 7.71 6.37 -3.85
CA LYS A 65 8.13 5.40 -2.84
C LYS A 65 7.60 4.00 -3.16
N ILE A 66 6.32 3.93 -3.52
CA ILE A 66 5.67 2.66 -3.87
C ILE A 66 6.30 2.05 -5.11
N GLU A 67 6.50 2.86 -6.15
CA GLU A 67 7.09 2.37 -7.40
C GLU A 67 8.52 1.88 -7.21
N SER A 68 9.31 2.61 -6.43
CA SER A 68 10.68 2.20 -6.12
C SER A 68 10.70 0.86 -5.39
N GLU A 69 9.80 0.69 -4.45
CA GLU A 69 9.75 -0.54 -3.68
C GLU A 69 9.28 -1.71 -4.52
N ARG A 70 8.30 -1.49 -5.39
CA ARG A 70 7.84 -2.52 -6.33
C ARG A 70 8.94 -2.96 -7.28
N ALA A 71 9.68 -2.01 -7.83
CA ALA A 71 10.78 -2.32 -8.73
C ALA A 71 11.86 -3.13 -8.03
N ARG A 72 12.21 -2.74 -6.80
CA ARG A 72 13.22 -3.43 -6.04
C ARG A 72 12.80 -4.87 -5.71
N LYS A 73 11.57 -5.05 -5.26
CA LYS A 73 11.06 -6.38 -4.93
C LYS A 73 10.88 -7.25 -6.17
N ASN A 74 10.49 -6.65 -7.27
CA ASN A 74 10.34 -7.36 -8.53
C ASN A 74 11.66 -7.97 -8.99
N LEU A 75 12.78 -7.30 -8.74
CA LEU A 75 14.11 -7.82 -9.08
C LEU A 75 14.53 -8.96 -8.17
N ARG A 76 13.97 -9.07 -6.97
CA ARG A 76 14.34 -10.07 -5.98
C ARG A 76 13.37 -11.24 -5.90
N MET A 77 12.15 -11.06 -6.36
CA MET A 77 11.12 -12.09 -6.27
C MET A 77 11.46 -13.28 -7.10
N ASN A 78 11.22 -14.48 -6.57
CA ASN A 78 11.27 -15.68 -7.37
C ASN A 78 10.01 -15.73 -8.26
N LYS A 79 10.00 -16.70 -9.18
CA LYS A 79 8.91 -16.81 -10.16
C LYS A 79 7.53 -16.90 -9.49
N ARG A 80 7.44 -17.67 -8.43
CA ARG A 80 6.17 -17.85 -7.72
C ARG A 80 5.66 -16.55 -7.12
N GLN A 81 6.55 -15.79 -6.52
CA GLN A 81 6.19 -14.51 -5.92
C GLN A 81 5.74 -13.52 -6.99
N LYS A 82 6.40 -13.54 -8.14
CA LYS A 82 6.00 -12.67 -9.25
C LYS A 82 4.61 -13.01 -9.75
N GLU A 83 4.27 -14.27 -9.83
CA GLU A 83 2.95 -14.69 -10.25
C GLU A 83 1.87 -14.20 -9.29
N VAL A 84 2.09 -14.36 -8.01
CA VAL A 84 1.14 -13.89 -7.01
C VAL A 84 0.97 -12.38 -7.09
N PHE A 85 2.08 -11.66 -7.19
CA PHE A 85 2.06 -10.21 -7.28
C PHE A 85 1.32 -9.73 -8.52
N SER A 86 1.60 -10.34 -9.66
CA SER A 86 0.94 -9.98 -10.92
C SER A 86 -0.55 -10.24 -10.88
N ARG A 87 -0.94 -11.37 -10.29
CA ARG A 87 -2.35 -11.72 -10.16
C ARG A 87 -3.08 -10.69 -9.30
N TRP A 88 -2.45 -10.28 -8.24
CA TRP A 88 -3.01 -9.29 -7.33
C TRP A 88 -3.20 -7.94 -8.02
N LYS A 89 -2.20 -7.53 -8.77
CA LYS A 89 -2.26 -6.30 -9.54
C LYS A 89 -3.36 -6.33 -10.60
N VAL A 90 -3.45 -7.43 -11.33
CA VAL A 90 -4.49 -7.61 -12.34
C VAL A 90 -5.88 -7.54 -11.70
N LYS A 91 -6.03 -8.18 -10.56
CA LYS A 91 -7.29 -8.16 -9.84
C LYS A 91 -7.66 -6.73 -9.40
N GLY A 92 -6.69 -5.94 -9.03
CA GLY A 92 -6.92 -4.54 -8.69
C GLY A 92 -7.28 -3.70 -9.89
N ASP A 93 -6.77 -4.06 -11.07
CA ASP A 93 -7.01 -3.32 -12.31
C ASP A 93 -8.28 -3.73 -13.02
N SER A 94 -8.77 -4.90 -12.77
CA SER A 94 -9.86 -5.49 -13.55
C SER A 94 -11.23 -5.04 -13.09
N LYS A 95 -11.39 -4.09 -12.42
CA LYS A 95 -12.63 -3.49 -11.91
C LYS A 95 -13.91 -3.94 -12.59
#